data_ff268072e0e64345070a7b749be004fc
#
_entry.id   ff268072e0e64345070a7b749be004fc
#
_cell.length_a   1.000
_cell.length_b   1.000
_cell.length_c   1.000
_cell.angle_alpha   90.00
_cell.angle_beta   90.00
_cell.angle_gamma   90.00
#
_symmetry.space_group_name_H-M   'P 1'
#
loop_
_entity.id
_entity.type
_entity.pdbx_description
1 polymer ?
#
loop_
_entity_poly.entity_id
_entity_poly.type
_entity_poly.pdbx_seq_one_letter_code
_entity_poly.pdbx_strand_id
1 'polypeptide(L)'
;MSDTSGFGSFAYDDGSTHLAEHKKMVLDFYHIPSATNVVFKAMINSFSDEYKSEWNTEAVYGRMDPIGAFQGTARSISVEWDVVAASIDEAKLNMAKAEKLMAMLYPSYAAGAAGAAGGAQTIASSPLFKFKFGNFAHSAMSDGIGGAPASADGLVGFIGGFTFEPDFDSGIVDPGVGEFYPLKLTLSAEFTVLHTHAMGWSVSNAAEEGGDAAMGRQQAGFPYNTGTGGSGGASSATGAPPLGDPDDPAGGGIPFPGLGDD
;
A
#
# COMPACT_ATOMS: atom_id res chain seq x y z
N MET A 1 9.79 -12.92 23.63
CA MET A 1 10.12 -12.25 22.37
C MET A 1 9.94 -13.28 21.26
N SER A 2 8.81 -13.29 20.61
CA SER A 2 8.55 -14.17 19.48
C SER A 2 9.41 -13.69 18.30
N ASP A 3 10.24 -14.56 17.81
CA ASP A 3 11.10 -14.33 16.66
C ASP A 3 10.22 -14.14 15.40
N THR A 4 9.90 -12.90 15.08
CA THR A 4 9.16 -12.50 13.89
C THR A 4 10.08 -12.36 12.67
N SER A 5 11.37 -12.69 12.81
CA SER A 5 12.40 -12.40 11.81
C SER A 5 12.32 -13.28 10.54
N GLY A 6 11.70 -14.47 10.61
CA GLY A 6 11.71 -15.41 9.48
C GLY A 6 10.85 -15.00 8.29
N PHE A 7 9.68 -14.39 8.50
CA PHE A 7 8.74 -14.09 7.42
C PHE A 7 8.94 -12.71 6.78
N GLY A 8 9.66 -11.82 7.45
CA GLY A 8 10.03 -10.49 6.95
C GLY A 8 11.41 -10.46 6.29
N SER A 9 12.14 -11.58 6.25
CA SER A 9 13.49 -11.70 5.69
C SER A 9 13.55 -12.64 4.49
N PHE A 10 14.67 -12.62 3.79
CA PHE A 10 14.95 -13.50 2.64
C PHE A 10 16.11 -14.43 3.01
N ALA A 11 15.96 -15.72 2.69
CA ALA A 11 16.96 -16.74 3.06
C ALA A 11 18.21 -16.73 2.20
N TYR A 12 18.16 -16.09 1.03
CA TYR A 12 19.25 -16.08 0.07
C TYR A 12 19.61 -14.66 -0.33
N ASP A 13 20.90 -14.33 -0.24
CA ASP A 13 21.44 -13.02 -0.60
C ASP A 13 21.85 -13.01 -2.08
N ASP A 14 20.94 -12.56 -2.93
CA ASP A 14 21.13 -12.39 -4.36
C ASP A 14 20.74 -10.97 -4.83
N GLY A 15 20.92 -10.71 -6.14
CA GLY A 15 20.54 -9.41 -6.71
C GLY A 15 19.05 -9.08 -6.53
N SER A 16 18.18 -10.07 -6.47
CA SER A 16 16.74 -9.87 -6.23
C SER A 16 16.45 -9.51 -4.77
N THR A 17 17.18 -10.11 -3.84
CA THR A 17 17.13 -9.76 -2.41
C THR A 17 17.61 -8.33 -2.18
N HIS A 18 18.71 -7.95 -2.84
CA HIS A 18 19.22 -6.57 -2.77
C HIS A 18 18.18 -5.55 -3.26
N LEU A 19 17.49 -5.83 -4.37
CA LEU A 19 16.40 -4.97 -4.86
C LEU A 19 15.23 -4.93 -3.89
N ALA A 20 14.85 -6.08 -3.32
CA ALA A 20 13.78 -6.16 -2.34
C ALA A 20 14.09 -5.34 -1.08
N GLU A 21 15.30 -5.45 -0.54
CA GLU A 21 15.70 -4.78 0.70
C GLU A 21 16.00 -3.30 0.52
N HIS A 22 16.76 -2.92 -0.51
CA HIS A 22 17.19 -1.53 -0.70
C HIS A 22 16.18 -0.69 -1.49
N LYS A 23 15.53 -1.26 -2.51
CA LYS A 23 14.50 -0.55 -3.29
C LYS A 23 13.09 -0.78 -2.76
N LYS A 24 12.93 -1.63 -1.75
CA LYS A 24 11.63 -2.00 -1.17
C LYS A 24 10.65 -2.52 -2.24
N MET A 25 11.18 -3.23 -3.23
CA MET A 25 10.39 -3.94 -4.25
C MET A 25 9.84 -5.24 -3.66
N VAL A 26 8.91 -5.08 -2.73
CA VAL A 26 8.30 -6.18 -1.98
C VAL A 26 6.79 -6.03 -1.95
N LEU A 27 6.10 -7.18 -1.86
CA LEU A 27 4.71 -7.28 -1.45
C LEU A 27 4.70 -7.57 0.05
N ASP A 28 4.19 -6.64 0.83
CA ASP A 28 4.13 -6.75 2.29
C ASP A 28 2.67 -6.88 2.75
N PHE A 29 2.34 -8.01 3.35
CA PHE A 29 1.04 -8.31 3.94
C PHE A 29 1.18 -8.34 5.45
N TYR A 30 0.59 -7.39 6.13
CA TYR A 30 0.54 -7.33 7.58
C TYR A 30 -0.83 -7.76 8.09
N HIS A 31 -0.88 -8.85 8.87
CA HIS A 31 -2.11 -9.35 9.47
C HIS A 31 -2.37 -8.64 10.79
N ILE A 32 -3.45 -7.87 10.86
CA ILE A 32 -3.76 -7.01 12.01
C ILE A 32 -3.97 -7.81 13.30
N PRO A 33 -4.77 -8.91 13.32
CA PRO A 33 -5.04 -9.63 14.57
C PRO A 33 -3.82 -10.28 15.19
N SER A 34 -2.87 -10.81 14.39
CA SER A 34 -1.67 -11.46 14.91
C SER A 34 -0.44 -10.55 15.00
N ALA A 35 -0.55 -9.30 14.54
CA ALA A 35 0.54 -8.35 14.47
C ALA A 35 1.80 -8.93 13.77
N THR A 36 1.60 -9.74 12.73
CA THR A 36 2.67 -10.42 11.99
C THR A 36 2.61 -10.02 10.53
N ASN A 37 3.77 -9.80 9.91
CA ASN A 37 3.87 -9.54 8.47
C ASN A 37 4.45 -10.74 7.72
N VAL A 38 4.06 -10.85 6.45
CA VAL A 38 4.63 -11.78 5.46
C VAL A 38 5.05 -10.97 4.27
N VAL A 39 6.33 -11.07 3.90
CA VAL A 39 6.93 -10.28 2.82
C VAL A 39 7.42 -11.20 1.72
N PHE A 40 7.03 -10.88 0.48
CA PHE A 40 7.49 -11.56 -0.73
C PHE A 40 8.29 -10.60 -1.60
N LYS A 41 9.26 -11.13 -2.37
CA LYS A 41 9.92 -10.38 -3.45
C LYS A 41 8.87 -10.03 -4.51
N ALA A 42 8.85 -8.80 -5.00
CA ALA A 42 7.84 -8.33 -5.95
C ALA A 42 8.17 -8.77 -7.39
N MET A 43 8.07 -10.07 -7.67
CA MET A 43 8.13 -10.62 -9.04
C MET A 43 6.70 -10.68 -9.60
N ILE A 44 6.19 -9.51 -9.99
CA ILE A 44 4.78 -9.31 -10.36
C ILE A 44 4.53 -9.80 -11.79
N ASN A 45 3.53 -10.66 -11.95
CA ASN A 45 3.01 -11.07 -13.25
C ASN A 45 1.89 -10.15 -13.71
N SER A 46 0.97 -9.83 -12.81
CA SER A 46 -0.10 -8.88 -13.07
C SER A 46 -0.45 -8.06 -11.83
N PHE A 47 -0.87 -6.82 -12.06
CA PHE A 47 -1.38 -5.93 -11.03
C PHE A 47 -2.54 -5.14 -11.60
N SER A 48 -3.69 -5.18 -10.95
CA SER A 48 -4.88 -4.43 -11.33
C SER A 48 -5.45 -3.73 -10.11
N ASP A 49 -5.77 -2.45 -10.27
CA ASP A 49 -6.39 -1.60 -9.25
C ASP A 49 -7.71 -1.07 -9.81
N GLU A 50 -8.83 -1.62 -9.35
CA GLU A 50 -10.16 -1.32 -9.85
C GLU A 50 -10.91 -0.42 -8.89
N TYR A 51 -11.51 0.64 -9.42
CA TYR A 51 -12.39 1.57 -8.71
C TYR A 51 -13.79 1.47 -9.29
N LYS A 52 -14.72 0.98 -8.49
CA LYS A 52 -16.11 0.82 -8.89
C LYS A 52 -17.01 1.77 -8.12
N SER A 53 -17.60 2.73 -8.84
CA SER A 53 -18.62 3.62 -8.28
C SER A 53 -20.00 2.97 -8.35
N GLU A 54 -20.70 2.94 -7.23
CA GLU A 54 -22.04 2.36 -7.13
C GLU A 54 -23.09 3.46 -7.10
N TRP A 55 -24.06 3.36 -8.02
CA TRP A 55 -25.18 4.30 -8.17
C TRP A 55 -26.48 3.52 -8.15
N ASN A 56 -27.41 3.97 -7.32
CA ASN A 56 -28.80 3.54 -7.42
C ASN A 56 -29.53 4.47 -8.38
N THR A 57 -30.12 3.91 -9.44
CA THR A 57 -30.81 4.67 -10.47
C THR A 57 -32.28 4.34 -10.48
N GLU A 58 -33.15 5.36 -10.48
CA GLU A 58 -34.59 5.21 -10.55
C GLU A 58 -35.13 5.93 -11.80
N ALA A 59 -35.84 5.16 -12.64
CA ALA A 59 -36.50 5.71 -13.81
C ALA A 59 -37.86 6.34 -13.41
N VAL A 60 -38.05 7.62 -13.69
CA VAL A 60 -39.27 8.35 -13.37
C VAL A 60 -40.03 8.68 -14.66
N TYR A 61 -41.36 8.42 -14.65
CA TYR A 61 -42.20 8.73 -15.79
C TYR A 61 -42.13 10.23 -16.15
N GLY A 62 -41.92 10.51 -17.45
CA GLY A 62 -41.82 11.88 -17.98
C GLY A 62 -40.40 12.46 -17.98
N ARG A 63 -39.37 11.71 -17.57
CA ARG A 63 -37.96 12.09 -17.71
C ARG A 63 -37.22 11.06 -18.57
N MET A 64 -36.37 11.54 -19.49
CA MET A 64 -35.48 10.65 -20.27
C MET A 64 -34.33 10.11 -19.39
N ASP A 65 -33.80 10.93 -18.52
CA ASP A 65 -32.68 10.56 -17.65
C ASP A 65 -33.16 10.05 -16.30
N PRO A 66 -32.61 8.92 -15.80
CA PRO A 66 -32.93 8.41 -14.48
C PRO A 66 -32.41 9.35 -13.39
N ILE A 67 -33.01 9.30 -12.22
CA ILE A 67 -32.48 9.94 -11.02
C ILE A 67 -31.42 9.00 -10.44
N GLY A 68 -30.16 9.47 -10.39
CA GLY A 68 -29.05 8.70 -9.82
C GLY A 68 -28.75 9.15 -8.39
N ALA A 69 -28.68 8.20 -7.46
CA ALA A 69 -28.20 8.41 -6.10
C ALA A 69 -26.87 7.67 -5.93
N PHE A 70 -25.80 8.40 -5.62
CA PHE A 70 -24.47 7.83 -5.36
C PHE A 70 -24.51 7.07 -4.02
N GLN A 71 -24.00 5.83 -4.01
CA GLN A 71 -23.94 4.99 -2.81
C GLN A 71 -22.53 4.88 -2.25
N GLY A 72 -21.51 4.79 -3.11
CA GLY A 72 -20.14 4.66 -2.67
C GLY A 72 -19.19 4.36 -3.83
N THR A 73 -17.91 4.31 -3.51
CA THR A 73 -16.86 3.80 -4.42
C THR A 73 -16.09 2.71 -3.71
N ALA A 74 -16.14 1.51 -4.25
CA ALA A 74 -15.32 0.39 -3.81
C ALA A 74 -13.99 0.38 -4.57
N ARG A 75 -12.91 0.00 -3.89
CA ARG A 75 -11.59 -0.22 -4.49
C ARG A 75 -11.17 -1.66 -4.24
N SER A 76 -10.81 -2.37 -5.31
CA SER A 76 -10.27 -3.72 -5.26
C SER A 76 -8.95 -3.80 -6.00
N ILE A 77 -7.99 -4.50 -5.41
CA ILE A 77 -6.66 -4.70 -5.97
C ILE A 77 -6.47 -6.19 -6.20
N SER A 78 -6.18 -6.56 -7.45
CA SER A 78 -5.80 -7.93 -7.81
C SER A 78 -4.31 -7.94 -8.12
N VAL A 79 -3.57 -8.83 -7.50
CA VAL A 79 -2.13 -9.00 -7.69
C VAL A 79 -1.78 -10.46 -7.89
N GLU A 80 -0.96 -10.73 -8.89
CA GLU A 80 -0.39 -12.05 -9.18
C GLU A 80 1.12 -11.92 -9.23
N TRP A 81 1.81 -12.81 -8.54
CA TRP A 81 3.26 -12.78 -8.47
C TRP A 81 3.86 -14.17 -8.39
N ASP A 82 5.08 -14.28 -8.89
CA ASP A 82 5.88 -15.49 -8.79
C ASP A 82 6.81 -15.43 -7.58
N VAL A 83 7.03 -16.58 -6.97
CA VAL A 83 7.99 -16.78 -5.89
C VAL A 83 8.93 -17.89 -6.33
N VAL A 84 10.18 -17.51 -6.61
CA VAL A 84 11.19 -18.43 -7.12
C VAL A 84 12.22 -18.72 -6.02
N ALA A 85 12.69 -19.94 -5.96
CA ALA A 85 13.72 -20.37 -5.02
C ALA A 85 14.98 -20.82 -5.77
N ALA A 86 16.15 -20.30 -5.37
CA ALA A 86 17.45 -20.71 -5.86
C ALA A 86 18.08 -21.82 -5.00
N SER A 87 17.55 -22.08 -3.81
CA SER A 87 18.05 -23.08 -2.87
C SER A 87 16.91 -23.83 -2.17
N ILE A 88 17.25 -24.98 -1.57
CA ILE A 88 16.30 -25.78 -0.77
C ILE A 88 15.75 -24.96 0.41
N ASP A 89 16.61 -24.24 1.08
CA ASP A 89 16.22 -23.44 2.26
C ASP A 89 15.29 -22.27 1.86
N GLU A 90 15.53 -21.67 0.70
CA GLU A 90 14.67 -20.65 0.15
C GLU A 90 13.30 -21.23 -0.27
N ALA A 91 13.28 -22.43 -0.90
CA ALA A 91 12.04 -23.10 -1.26
C ALA A 91 11.17 -23.42 -0.02
N LYS A 92 11.80 -23.92 1.04
CA LYS A 92 11.15 -24.17 2.33
C LYS A 92 10.59 -22.89 2.94
N LEU A 93 11.37 -21.82 2.96
CA LEU A 93 10.94 -20.52 3.50
C LEU A 93 9.79 -19.93 2.67
N ASN A 94 9.86 -19.99 1.34
CA ASN A 94 8.83 -19.48 0.45
C ASN A 94 7.51 -20.23 0.64
N MET A 95 7.57 -21.55 0.77
CA MET A 95 6.38 -22.37 1.05
C MET A 95 5.82 -22.06 2.45
N ALA A 96 6.67 -21.90 3.47
CA ALA A 96 6.24 -21.52 4.81
C ALA A 96 5.61 -20.12 4.86
N LYS A 97 6.08 -19.17 4.04
CA LYS A 97 5.45 -17.85 3.89
C LYS A 97 4.05 -17.96 3.26
N ALA A 98 3.90 -18.76 2.20
CA ALA A 98 2.61 -19.00 1.56
C ALA A 98 1.62 -19.68 2.53
N GLU A 99 2.07 -20.72 3.24
CA GLU A 99 1.29 -21.40 4.29
C GLU A 99 0.86 -20.43 5.39
N LYS A 100 1.77 -19.58 5.85
CA LYS A 100 1.47 -18.58 6.86
C LYS A 100 0.41 -17.58 6.38
N LEU A 101 0.52 -17.10 5.13
CA LEU A 101 -0.48 -16.20 4.56
C LEU A 101 -1.85 -16.89 4.44
N MET A 102 -1.90 -18.15 3.98
CA MET A 102 -3.14 -18.94 3.92
C MET A 102 -3.75 -19.13 5.31
N ALA A 103 -2.95 -19.43 6.33
CA ALA A 103 -3.43 -19.59 7.70
C ALA A 103 -4.04 -18.29 8.25
N MET A 104 -3.48 -17.13 7.88
CA MET A 104 -3.97 -15.82 8.29
C MET A 104 -5.31 -15.44 7.66
N LEU A 105 -5.77 -16.13 6.60
CA LEU A 105 -7.09 -15.91 5.99
C LEU A 105 -8.24 -16.43 6.86
N TYR A 106 -7.94 -17.28 7.84
CA TYR A 106 -8.93 -17.79 8.77
C TYR A 106 -9.08 -16.86 9.98
N PRO A 107 -10.30 -16.75 10.54
CA PRO A 107 -10.53 -15.92 11.72
C PRO A 107 -9.81 -16.48 12.94
N SER A 108 -9.50 -15.64 13.90
CA SER A 108 -9.08 -16.10 15.22
C SER A 108 -10.31 -16.51 16.04
N TYR A 109 -10.15 -17.57 16.82
CA TYR A 109 -11.19 -18.05 17.73
C TYR A 109 -10.85 -17.65 19.16
N ALA A 110 -11.88 -17.32 19.94
CA ALA A 110 -11.71 -17.10 21.36
C ALA A 110 -11.25 -18.41 22.03
N ALA A 111 -10.24 -18.33 22.90
CA ALA A 111 -9.85 -19.47 23.72
C ALA A 111 -11.07 -19.91 24.54
N GLY A 112 -11.63 -21.07 24.20
CA GLY A 112 -12.67 -21.69 25.00
C GLY A 112 -12.13 -21.95 26.43
N ALA A 113 -13.01 -21.94 27.42
CA ALA A 113 -12.63 -22.26 28.78
C ALA A 113 -11.84 -23.59 28.80
N ALA A 114 -10.65 -23.57 29.39
CA ALA A 114 -9.75 -24.70 29.44
C ALA A 114 -10.50 -25.94 29.98
N GLY A 115 -10.76 -26.92 29.07
CA GLY A 115 -11.43 -28.18 29.46
C GLY A 115 -12.65 -28.58 28.62
N ALA A 116 -13.22 -27.72 27.79
CA ALA A 116 -14.35 -28.09 26.93
C ALA A 116 -13.84 -28.65 25.59
N ALA A 117 -13.53 -29.93 25.54
CA ALA A 117 -13.39 -30.66 24.27
C ALA A 117 -14.74 -30.65 23.55
N GLY A 118 -14.85 -29.92 22.43
CA GLY A 118 -16.04 -29.89 21.56
C GLY A 118 -17.02 -28.75 21.78
N GLY A 119 -16.67 -27.69 22.54
CA GLY A 119 -17.48 -26.46 22.61
C GLY A 119 -17.45 -25.64 21.34
N ALA A 120 -18.60 -25.03 20.96
CA ALA A 120 -18.66 -24.08 19.86
C ALA A 120 -17.66 -22.94 20.10
N GLN A 121 -16.70 -22.80 19.19
CA GLN A 121 -15.72 -21.72 19.27
C GLN A 121 -16.34 -20.45 18.67
N THR A 122 -16.28 -19.36 19.43
CA THR A 122 -16.75 -18.06 18.95
C THR A 122 -15.61 -17.34 18.24
N ILE A 123 -15.91 -16.77 17.08
CA ILE A 123 -14.96 -15.93 16.33
C ILE A 123 -14.60 -14.72 17.18
N ALA A 124 -13.33 -14.54 17.46
CA ALA A 124 -12.81 -13.44 18.26
C ALA A 124 -12.49 -12.22 17.38
N SER A 125 -11.88 -12.45 16.21
CA SER A 125 -11.57 -11.36 15.27
C SER A 125 -11.61 -11.83 13.82
N SER A 126 -12.01 -10.93 12.93
CA SER A 126 -11.96 -11.13 11.48
C SER A 126 -10.54 -10.99 10.95
N PRO A 127 -10.19 -11.69 9.86
CA PRO A 127 -8.88 -11.61 9.23
C PRO A 127 -8.74 -10.31 8.43
N LEU A 128 -8.33 -9.24 9.09
CA LEU A 128 -8.03 -7.96 8.46
C LEU A 128 -6.54 -7.83 8.21
N PHE A 129 -6.21 -7.24 7.05
CA PHE A 129 -4.84 -7.04 6.61
C PHE A 129 -4.55 -5.57 6.33
N LYS A 130 -3.26 -5.24 6.37
CA LYS A 130 -2.72 -4.07 5.70
C LYS A 130 -1.82 -4.55 4.57
N PHE A 131 -2.09 -4.10 3.36
CA PHE A 131 -1.33 -4.44 2.18
C PHE A 131 -0.52 -3.25 1.70
N LYS A 132 0.76 -3.49 1.39
CA LYS A 132 1.64 -2.49 0.80
C LYS A 132 2.41 -3.04 -0.39
N PHE A 133 2.42 -2.26 -1.46
CA PHE A 133 3.25 -2.49 -2.64
C PHE A 133 3.78 -1.16 -3.18
N GLY A 134 4.96 -0.77 -2.75
CA GLY A 134 5.60 0.47 -3.15
C GLY A 134 4.65 1.68 -3.04
N ASN A 135 4.58 2.45 -4.12
CA ASN A 135 3.63 3.56 -4.27
C ASN A 135 2.29 3.16 -4.92
N PHE A 136 2.13 1.90 -5.39
CA PHE A 136 0.88 1.43 -5.99
C PHE A 136 -0.18 1.09 -4.96
N ALA A 137 0.23 0.56 -3.82
CA ALA A 137 -0.66 0.25 -2.72
C ALA A 137 -0.05 0.76 -1.41
N HIS A 138 -0.51 1.91 -0.94
CA HIS A 138 -0.09 2.54 0.30
C HIS A 138 -1.25 3.35 0.89
N SER A 139 -1.17 3.67 2.17
CA SER A 139 -2.14 4.52 2.83
C SER A 139 -2.03 5.96 2.29
N ALA A 140 -3.14 6.56 1.91
CA ALA A 140 -3.18 7.96 1.47
C ALA A 140 -2.85 8.96 2.59
N MET A 141 -2.83 8.50 3.85
CA MET A 141 -2.42 9.30 5.02
C MET A 141 -0.90 9.39 5.18
N SER A 142 -0.14 8.62 4.42
CA SER A 142 1.30 8.63 4.44
C SER A 142 1.86 9.14 3.12
N ASP A 143 3.09 9.59 3.12
CA ASP A 143 3.77 10.06 1.91
C ASP A 143 3.97 8.95 0.87
N GLY A 144 3.76 7.68 1.23
CA GLY A 144 3.87 6.51 0.35
C GLY A 144 5.28 6.30 -0.22
N ILE A 145 6.10 7.31 -0.16
CA ILE A 145 7.48 7.32 -0.63
C ILE A 145 8.36 6.98 0.56
N GLY A 146 8.88 5.78 0.59
CA GLY A 146 9.76 5.35 1.66
C GLY A 146 9.62 3.88 2.01
N GLY A 147 10.56 3.40 2.78
CA GLY A 147 10.65 2.00 3.16
C GLY A 147 9.79 1.60 4.35
N ALA A 148 8.76 2.37 4.71
CA ALA A 148 7.89 2.03 5.83
C ALA A 148 7.18 0.68 5.56
N PRO A 149 7.08 -0.21 6.57
CA PRO A 149 6.40 -1.50 6.42
C PRO A 149 4.89 -1.34 6.31
N ALA A 150 4.19 -2.39 5.84
CA ALA A 150 2.72 -2.40 5.73
C ALA A 150 2.02 -2.14 7.06
N SER A 151 2.63 -2.50 8.19
CA SER A 151 2.10 -2.21 9.53
C SER A 151 1.87 -0.72 9.78
N ALA A 152 2.74 0.14 9.25
CA ALA A 152 2.65 1.60 9.39
C ALA A 152 1.86 2.24 8.25
N ASP A 153 2.12 1.81 7.00
CA ASP A 153 1.74 2.54 5.79
C ASP A 153 0.91 1.71 4.79
N GLY A 154 0.46 0.51 5.17
CA GLY A 154 -0.33 -0.35 4.31
C GLY A 154 -1.79 0.09 4.20
N LEU A 155 -2.42 -0.20 3.05
CA LEU A 155 -3.87 -0.10 2.84
C LEU A 155 -4.58 -1.11 3.72
N VAL A 156 -5.55 -0.66 4.50
CA VAL A 156 -6.39 -1.53 5.33
C VAL A 156 -7.43 -2.20 4.45
N GLY A 157 -7.65 -3.50 4.64
CA GLY A 157 -8.66 -4.25 3.90
C GLY A 157 -8.71 -5.72 4.27
N PHE A 158 -9.28 -6.51 3.39
CA PHE A 158 -9.34 -7.95 3.53
C PHE A 158 -9.06 -8.64 2.20
N ILE A 159 -8.56 -9.87 2.27
CA ILE A 159 -8.32 -10.71 1.10
C ILE A 159 -9.59 -11.53 0.86
N GLY A 160 -10.27 -11.28 -0.28
CA GLY A 160 -11.48 -11.99 -0.67
C GLY A 160 -11.21 -13.30 -1.40
N GLY A 161 -10.08 -13.38 -2.11
CA GLY A 161 -9.62 -14.57 -2.83
C GLY A 161 -8.12 -14.71 -2.75
N PHE A 162 -7.64 -15.93 -2.56
CA PHE A 162 -6.21 -16.26 -2.59
C PHE A 162 -6.02 -17.58 -3.30
N THR A 163 -5.11 -17.62 -4.29
CA THR A 163 -4.80 -18.82 -5.04
C THR A 163 -3.32 -19.16 -4.86
N PHE A 164 -3.05 -20.44 -4.65
CA PHE A 164 -1.71 -21.02 -4.51
C PHE A 164 -1.53 -22.05 -5.62
N GLU A 165 -0.62 -21.79 -6.55
CA GLU A 165 -0.34 -22.64 -7.71
C GLU A 165 1.15 -23.00 -7.74
N PRO A 166 1.53 -24.21 -7.27
CA PRO A 166 2.91 -24.69 -7.40
C PRO A 166 3.18 -25.06 -8.86
N ASP A 167 4.28 -24.55 -9.41
CA ASP A 167 4.74 -24.88 -10.76
C ASP A 167 5.68 -26.10 -10.69
N PHE A 168 5.16 -27.26 -11.06
CA PHE A 168 5.92 -28.50 -11.07
C PHE A 168 6.83 -28.65 -12.29
N ASP A 169 6.57 -27.92 -13.38
CA ASP A 169 7.38 -27.95 -14.59
C ASP A 169 8.75 -27.26 -14.37
N SER A 170 8.79 -26.28 -13.49
CA SER A 170 10.03 -25.59 -13.10
C SER A 170 10.96 -26.43 -12.20
N GLY A 171 10.48 -27.58 -11.71
CA GLY A 171 11.22 -28.52 -10.90
C GLY A 171 10.79 -28.55 -9.43
N ILE A 172 11.11 -29.68 -8.79
CA ILE A 172 10.80 -29.96 -7.39
C ILE A 172 12.09 -30.36 -6.68
N VAL A 173 12.23 -29.89 -5.45
CA VAL A 173 13.28 -30.35 -4.55
C VAL A 173 12.68 -31.36 -3.59
N ASP A 174 13.31 -32.55 -3.53
CA ASP A 174 12.95 -33.65 -2.63
C ASP A 174 14.07 -33.81 -1.59
N PRO A 175 13.94 -33.19 -0.40
CA PRO A 175 14.93 -33.34 0.66
C PRO A 175 14.74 -34.62 1.49
N GLY A 176 13.61 -35.33 1.34
CA GLY A 176 13.30 -36.52 2.11
C GLY A 176 11.99 -37.18 1.76
N VAL A 177 11.69 -38.31 2.36
CA VAL A 177 10.51 -39.12 2.06
C VAL A 177 9.22 -38.37 2.41
N GLY A 178 8.44 -38.03 1.37
CA GLY A 178 7.16 -37.36 1.52
C GLY A 178 7.21 -35.83 1.63
N GLU A 179 8.38 -35.23 1.42
CA GLU A 179 8.58 -33.79 1.43
C GLU A 179 8.88 -33.30 0.01
N PHE A 180 8.02 -32.44 -0.54
CA PHE A 180 8.19 -31.86 -1.86
C PHE A 180 8.13 -30.34 -1.77
N TYR A 181 9.17 -29.67 -2.28
CA TYR A 181 9.24 -28.22 -2.34
C TYR A 181 9.38 -27.76 -3.78
N PRO A 182 8.39 -27.10 -4.38
CA PRO A 182 8.50 -26.57 -5.73
C PRO A 182 9.50 -25.42 -5.77
N LEU A 183 10.27 -25.33 -6.84
CA LEU A 183 11.23 -24.24 -7.06
C LEU A 183 10.52 -22.94 -7.44
N LYS A 184 9.31 -23.03 -7.99
CA LYS A 184 8.50 -21.88 -8.35
C LYS A 184 7.07 -22.05 -7.84
N LEU A 185 6.54 -20.97 -7.25
CA LEU A 185 5.15 -20.83 -6.82
C LEU A 185 4.56 -19.62 -7.51
N THR A 186 3.38 -19.77 -8.10
CA THR A 186 2.57 -18.63 -8.55
C THR A 186 1.47 -18.39 -7.51
N LEU A 187 1.39 -17.17 -7.02
CA LEU A 187 0.44 -16.76 -6.00
C LEU A 187 -0.42 -15.63 -6.55
N SER A 188 -1.71 -15.67 -6.27
CA SER A 188 -2.60 -14.56 -6.57
C SER A 188 -3.45 -14.19 -5.38
N ALA A 189 -3.74 -12.88 -5.23
CA ALA A 189 -4.57 -12.37 -4.16
C ALA A 189 -5.50 -11.27 -4.68
N GLU A 190 -6.76 -11.33 -4.24
CA GLU A 190 -7.75 -10.28 -4.43
C GLU A 190 -7.95 -9.54 -3.11
N PHE A 191 -7.57 -8.28 -3.08
CA PHE A 191 -7.59 -7.44 -1.90
C PHE A 191 -8.66 -6.35 -2.03
N THR A 192 -9.64 -6.36 -1.14
CA THR A 192 -10.67 -5.32 -1.06
C THR A 192 -10.26 -4.28 -0.02
N VAL A 193 -10.15 -3.04 -0.45
CA VAL A 193 -9.71 -1.92 0.39
C VAL A 193 -10.86 -1.40 1.25
N LEU A 194 -10.59 -1.21 2.53
CA LEU A 194 -11.47 -0.52 3.47
C LEU A 194 -10.94 0.89 3.71
N HIS A 195 -11.68 1.89 3.30
CA HIS A 195 -11.31 3.28 3.51
C HIS A 195 -11.53 3.67 4.98
N THR A 196 -10.44 3.98 5.67
CA THR A 196 -10.46 4.37 7.10
C THR A 196 -10.59 5.88 7.31
N HIS A 197 -10.58 6.65 6.23
CA HIS A 197 -10.70 8.11 6.23
C HIS A 197 -11.48 8.57 4.99
N ALA A 198 -11.92 9.83 5.01
CA ALA A 198 -12.65 10.40 3.90
C ALA A 198 -11.76 10.50 2.64
N MET A 199 -12.25 9.96 1.54
CA MET A 199 -11.62 10.01 0.24
C MET A 199 -12.40 10.92 -0.70
N GLY A 200 -11.73 11.46 -1.72
CA GLY A 200 -12.41 12.24 -2.75
C GLY A 200 -11.88 13.66 -2.91
N TRP A 201 -12.78 14.54 -3.26
CA TRP A 201 -12.49 15.93 -3.55
C TRP A 201 -13.10 16.84 -2.49
N SER A 202 -12.35 17.87 -2.09
CA SER A 202 -12.87 18.98 -1.29
C SER A 202 -13.00 20.22 -2.17
N VAL A 203 -14.07 20.95 -1.97
CA VAL A 203 -14.22 22.31 -2.52
C VAL A 203 -13.72 23.26 -1.46
N SER A 204 -12.63 23.98 -1.72
CA SER A 204 -12.18 25.03 -0.80
C SER A 204 -13.13 26.22 -0.88
N ASN A 205 -13.56 26.72 0.28
CA ASN A 205 -14.45 27.90 0.35
C ASN A 205 -13.71 29.22 0.04
N ALA A 206 -12.66 29.18 -0.76
CA ALA A 206 -11.93 30.36 -1.20
C ALA A 206 -12.81 31.40 -1.97
N ALA A 207 -14.05 31.03 -2.27
CA ALA A 207 -15.03 31.96 -2.89
C ALA A 207 -15.45 33.10 -1.97
N GLU A 208 -15.25 33.01 -0.65
CA GLU A 208 -15.59 34.12 0.30
C GLU A 208 -14.59 35.28 0.21
N GLU A 209 -13.42 35.11 -0.40
CA GLU A 209 -12.42 36.14 -0.61
C GLU A 209 -12.28 36.59 -2.09
N GLY A 210 -13.27 36.27 -2.94
CA GLY A 210 -13.27 36.68 -4.36
C GLY A 210 -12.39 35.85 -5.28
N GLY A 211 -11.94 34.67 -4.85
CA GLY A 211 -11.24 33.70 -5.66
C GLY A 211 -12.16 32.63 -6.27
N ASP A 212 -11.77 32.05 -7.39
CA ASP A 212 -12.45 30.90 -7.97
C ASP A 212 -12.43 29.71 -6.99
N ALA A 213 -13.56 29.03 -6.81
CA ALA A 213 -13.64 27.83 -5.98
C ALA A 213 -12.69 26.74 -6.52
N ALA A 214 -11.62 26.49 -5.82
CA ALA A 214 -10.64 25.48 -6.21
C ALA A 214 -11.09 24.09 -5.73
N MET A 215 -11.21 23.14 -6.66
CA MET A 215 -11.38 21.72 -6.30
C MET A 215 -10.02 21.12 -6.00
N GLY A 216 -9.84 20.67 -4.76
CA GLY A 216 -8.63 19.98 -4.32
C GLY A 216 -8.91 18.52 -3.95
N ARG A 217 -7.92 17.64 -4.10
CA ARG A 217 -8.02 16.26 -3.61
C ARG A 217 -8.06 16.26 -2.09
N GLN A 218 -8.98 15.48 -1.50
CA GLN A 218 -9.07 15.31 -0.04
C GLN A 218 -7.77 14.71 0.54
N GLN A 219 -7.11 13.86 -0.26
CA GLN A 219 -5.84 13.23 0.07
C GLN A 219 -4.81 13.51 -1.04
N ALA A 220 -3.80 14.31 -0.75
CA ALA A 220 -2.81 14.76 -1.73
C ALA A 220 -2.03 13.61 -2.39
N GLY A 221 -1.72 12.56 -1.64
CA GLY A 221 -0.96 11.40 -2.12
C GLY A 221 -1.80 10.32 -2.82
N PHE A 222 -3.13 10.42 -2.83
CA PHE A 222 -4.00 9.42 -3.43
C PHE A 222 -4.05 9.53 -4.96
N PRO A 223 -4.05 8.40 -5.73
CA PRO A 223 -3.84 7.03 -5.26
C PRO A 223 -2.37 6.60 -5.18
N TYR A 224 -1.45 7.19 -5.94
CA TYR A 224 -0.09 6.66 -6.18
C TYR A 224 1.04 7.63 -5.77
N ASN A 225 0.72 8.72 -5.12
CA ASN A 225 1.69 9.73 -4.67
C ASN A 225 2.72 10.15 -5.73
N THR A 226 2.27 10.46 -6.93
CA THR A 226 3.12 10.82 -8.06
C THR A 226 3.77 12.21 -7.95
N GLY A 227 3.46 12.96 -6.87
CA GLY A 227 3.96 14.33 -6.67
C GLY A 227 3.32 15.39 -7.58
N THR A 228 2.52 14.98 -8.58
CA THR A 228 1.86 15.91 -9.53
C THR A 228 0.51 16.43 -9.03
N GLY A 229 0.06 15.94 -7.87
CA GLY A 229 -1.15 16.46 -7.24
C GLY A 229 -0.83 17.78 -6.56
N GLY A 230 -1.35 18.87 -7.10
CA GLY A 230 -1.12 20.21 -6.61
C GLY A 230 -1.14 20.26 -5.09
N SER A 231 -0.01 20.62 -4.50
CA SER A 231 0.07 20.96 -3.12
C SER A 231 -0.72 22.27 -2.92
N GLY A 232 -1.97 22.13 -2.50
CA GLY A 232 -2.63 23.19 -1.76
C GLY A 232 -2.06 23.24 -0.34
N GLY A 233 -0.81 22.84 -0.15
CA GLY A 233 -0.02 23.12 1.02
C GLY A 233 0.57 24.49 0.83
N ALA A 234 0.18 25.46 1.64
CA ALA A 234 0.87 26.72 1.75
C ALA A 234 2.39 26.44 1.87
N SER A 235 3.10 26.54 0.76
CA SER A 235 4.50 26.90 0.81
C SER A 235 4.49 28.21 1.59
N SER A 236 4.91 28.18 2.85
CA SER A 236 5.39 29.37 3.51
C SER A 236 6.53 29.82 2.62
N ALA A 237 6.24 30.71 1.70
CA ALA A 237 7.24 31.50 1.03
C ALA A 237 8.01 32.16 2.18
N THR A 238 9.15 31.55 2.51
CA THR A 238 10.19 32.18 3.30
C THR A 238 10.45 33.46 2.55
N GLY A 239 10.07 34.57 3.21
CA GLY A 239 9.98 35.88 2.59
C GLY A 239 11.19 36.20 1.75
N ALA A 240 10.94 36.60 0.52
CA ALA A 240 11.85 37.42 -0.19
C ALA A 240 12.24 38.58 0.77
N PRO A 241 13.55 38.89 0.96
CA PRO A 241 13.93 40.03 1.78
C PRO A 241 13.18 41.24 1.23
N PRO A 242 12.65 42.11 2.12
CA PRO A 242 11.96 43.31 1.66
C PRO A 242 12.90 44.08 0.74
N LEU A 243 12.45 44.41 -0.44
CA LEU A 243 13.12 45.38 -1.30
C LEU A 243 13.34 46.62 -0.45
N GLY A 244 14.60 46.98 -0.24
CA GLY A 244 14.96 48.14 0.56
C GLY A 244 14.22 49.36 0.05
N ASP A 245 13.71 50.15 0.99
CA ASP A 245 13.09 51.46 0.73
C ASP A 245 14.06 52.31 -0.06
N PRO A 246 13.71 52.84 -1.25
CA PRO A 246 14.59 53.69 -2.03
C PRO A 246 14.98 55.00 -1.31
N ASP A 247 14.32 55.34 -0.21
CA ASP A 247 14.57 56.57 0.58
C ASP A 247 15.37 56.33 1.89
N ASP A 248 15.93 55.12 2.11
CA ASP A 248 16.79 54.85 3.28
C ASP A 248 18.27 55.25 3.00
N PRO A 249 18.74 56.37 3.57
CA PRO A 249 20.13 56.87 3.35
C PRO A 249 21.21 56.02 4.03
N ALA A 250 20.88 54.91 4.68
CA ALA A 250 21.82 54.03 5.40
C ALA A 250 22.18 52.72 4.68
N GLY A 251 21.65 52.47 3.48
CA GLY A 251 21.95 51.27 2.67
C GLY A 251 23.32 51.37 1.99
N GLY A 252 24.37 50.86 2.63
CA GLY A 252 25.74 50.84 2.10
C GLY A 252 25.84 50.11 0.76
N GLY A 253 26.24 50.80 -0.29
CA GLY A 253 26.45 50.30 -1.62
C GLY A 253 27.51 49.20 -1.68
N ILE A 254 27.22 48.12 -2.42
CA ILE A 254 28.18 47.10 -2.79
C ILE A 254 29.15 47.71 -3.84
N PRO A 255 30.48 47.72 -3.62
CA PRO A 255 31.41 48.22 -4.63
C PRO A 255 31.51 47.21 -5.78
N PHE A 256 31.20 47.64 -6.99
CA PHE A 256 31.53 46.92 -8.21
C PHE A 256 33.04 46.90 -8.41
N PRO A 257 33.72 45.78 -8.66
CA PRO A 257 35.11 45.77 -9.08
C PRO A 257 35.19 46.36 -10.50
N GLY A 258 35.99 47.40 -10.61
CA GLY A 258 36.23 48.15 -11.84
C GLY A 258 36.81 47.25 -12.94
N LEU A 259 36.31 47.45 -14.15
CA LEU A 259 36.97 47.09 -15.40
C LEU A 259 38.20 47.99 -15.53
N GLY A 260 39.39 47.41 -15.47
CA GLY A 260 40.63 48.06 -15.84
C GLY A 260 40.74 48.14 -17.35
N ASP A 261 40.91 49.33 -17.87
CA ASP A 261 41.46 49.59 -19.20
C ASP A 261 42.93 49.19 -19.22
N ASP A 262 43.30 48.27 -20.18
CA ASP A 262 44.50 48.30 -21.01
C ASP A 262 44.38 47.24 -22.11
#